data_9668acdd288906a5f9402122b60e6144
#
_entry.id   9668acdd288906a5f9402122b60e6144
#
_cell.length_a   1.000
_cell.length_b   1.000
_cell.length_c   1.000
_cell.angle_alpha   90.00
_cell.angle_beta   90.00
_cell.angle_gamma   90.00
#
_symmetry.space_group_name_H-M   'P 1'
#
loop_
_entity.id
_entity.type
_entity.pdbx_description
1 polymer ?
#
loop_
_entity_poly.entity_id
_entity_poly.type
_entity_poly.pdbx_seq_one_letter_code
_entity_poly.pdbx_strand_id
1 'polypeptide(L)'
;MARIDNKYRKLISKKAIGKELKLLGNETKDIFDLNFEVAYLIVKEILNLERNSNSDLSEIKKRIQDNLKIPGRMEKINGPNKTTILNDSYNANPDSFLAAFEFISKLKYKHKILVMGEMGELGEKSDQLHDLVIQKATKHFDFIFCVDINSKIKSEKINYLSKSDIVINLSRFFDKQTLILFKASRSVKMETLIDLI
;
A
#
# COMPACT_ATOMS: atom_id res chain seq x y z
N MET A 1 0.06 5.15 13.98
CA MET A 1 -0.48 3.95 14.66
C MET A 1 -1.95 3.87 14.30
N ALA A 2 -2.31 3.12 13.26
CA ALA A 2 -3.71 2.92 12.90
C ALA A 2 -4.35 2.09 14.02
N ARG A 3 -5.15 2.73 14.84
CA ARG A 3 -6.00 2.03 15.81
C ARG A 3 -7.06 1.28 15.01
N ILE A 4 -6.94 -0.04 14.95
CA ILE A 4 -8.09 -0.87 14.58
C ILE A 4 -9.22 -0.44 15.52
N ASP A 5 -10.27 0.10 14.94
CA ASP A 5 -11.40 0.63 15.69
C ASP A 5 -11.87 -0.42 16.71
N ASN A 6 -12.09 -0.02 17.96
CA ASN A 6 -12.55 -0.89 19.03
C ASN A 6 -13.81 -1.70 18.67
N LYS A 7 -14.58 -1.22 17.69
CA LYS A 7 -15.76 -1.89 17.12
C LYS A 7 -15.38 -3.17 16.37
N TYR A 8 -14.28 -3.16 15.58
CA TYR A 8 -13.80 -4.35 14.85
C TYR A 8 -13.09 -5.34 15.79
N ARG A 9 -12.36 -4.85 16.80
CA ARG A 9 -11.78 -5.69 17.85
C ARG A 9 -12.86 -6.49 18.58
N LYS A 10 -13.98 -5.85 18.97
CA LYS A 10 -15.14 -6.53 19.60
C LYS A 10 -15.83 -7.51 18.65
N LEU A 11 -15.90 -7.22 17.36
CA LEU A 11 -16.53 -8.10 16.37
C LEU A 11 -15.67 -9.35 16.12
N ILE A 12 -14.36 -9.20 16.00
CA ILE A 12 -13.41 -10.30 15.83
C ILE A 12 -13.37 -11.16 17.09
N SER A 13 -13.34 -10.57 18.28
CA SER A 13 -13.34 -11.31 19.55
C SER A 13 -14.67 -12.03 19.85
N LYS A 14 -15.81 -11.55 19.38
CA LYS A 14 -17.12 -12.23 19.53
C LYS A 14 -17.35 -13.35 18.51
N LYS A 15 -16.74 -13.28 17.31
CA LYS A 15 -16.87 -14.30 16.27
C LYS A 15 -15.80 -15.37 16.31
N ALA A 16 -14.71 -15.16 16.99
CA ALA A 16 -13.71 -16.18 17.26
C ALA A 16 -14.28 -17.12 18.33
N ILE A 17 -14.83 -18.22 17.86
CA ILE A 17 -15.42 -19.31 18.64
C ILE A 17 -14.51 -19.66 19.82
N GLY A 18 -14.83 -19.12 21.01
CA GLY A 18 -14.42 -19.63 22.33
C GLY A 18 -12.94 -19.77 22.66
N LYS A 19 -12.04 -19.28 21.81
CA LYS A 19 -10.59 -19.24 22.08
C LYS A 19 -10.10 -17.82 21.87
N GLU A 20 -9.40 -17.30 22.87
CA GLU A 20 -8.69 -16.03 22.81
C GLU A 20 -7.83 -15.98 21.53
N LEU A 21 -8.33 -15.33 20.50
CA LEU A 21 -7.44 -14.66 19.57
C LEU A 21 -6.66 -13.68 20.46
N LYS A 22 -5.50 -14.06 20.93
CA LYS A 22 -4.53 -13.11 21.44
C LYS A 22 -4.39 -12.09 20.34
N LEU A 23 -5.10 -10.97 20.51
CA LEU A 23 -4.95 -9.84 19.62
C LEU A 23 -3.45 -9.59 19.60
N LEU A 24 -2.82 -9.86 18.47
CA LEU A 24 -1.45 -9.50 18.20
C LEU A 24 -1.38 -7.98 18.31
N GLY A 25 -1.42 -7.54 19.55
CA GLY A 25 -1.29 -6.16 19.91
C GLY A 25 0.19 -5.90 20.13
N ASN A 26 0.66 -4.82 19.64
CA ASN A 26 1.91 -4.12 19.94
C ASN A 26 3.19 -4.54 19.19
N GLU A 27 3.23 -5.64 18.43
CA GLU A 27 4.46 -6.03 17.72
C GLU A 27 4.37 -5.96 16.19
N THR A 28 3.19 -5.75 15.61
CA THR A 28 3.05 -5.60 14.16
C THR A 28 3.55 -4.22 13.73
N LYS A 29 4.62 -4.21 12.93
CA LYS A 29 5.31 -3.00 12.52
C LYS A 29 4.50 -2.15 11.54
N ASP A 30 3.58 -2.78 10.78
CA ASP A 30 2.71 -2.09 9.83
C ASP A 30 1.46 -2.93 9.45
N ILE A 31 0.60 -2.38 8.58
CA ILE A 31 -0.65 -3.02 8.17
C ILE A 31 -0.43 -4.29 7.33
N PHE A 32 0.68 -4.40 6.63
CA PHE A 32 1.01 -5.57 5.81
C PHE A 32 1.40 -6.75 6.71
N ASP A 33 2.21 -6.49 7.74
CA ASP A 33 2.54 -7.46 8.78
C ASP A 33 1.26 -7.94 9.48
N LEU A 34 0.33 -7.03 9.78
CA LEU A 34 -0.95 -7.39 10.42
C LEU A 34 -1.80 -8.31 9.53
N ASN A 35 -1.94 -7.99 8.25
CA ASN A 35 -2.70 -8.80 7.30
C ASN A 35 -2.10 -10.21 7.15
N PHE A 36 -0.77 -10.30 7.09
CA PHE A 36 -0.06 -11.56 7.06
C PHE A 36 -0.33 -12.39 8.32
N GLU A 37 -0.18 -11.81 9.51
CA GLU A 37 -0.39 -12.52 10.78
C GLU A 37 -1.85 -12.97 10.94
N VAL A 38 -2.81 -12.16 10.49
CA VAL A 38 -4.24 -12.56 10.50
C VAL A 38 -4.46 -13.76 9.57
N ALA A 39 -3.92 -13.73 8.35
CA ALA A 39 -4.03 -14.84 7.41
C ALA A 39 -3.39 -16.12 7.97
N TYR A 40 -2.20 -15.99 8.56
CA TYR A 40 -1.49 -17.12 9.19
C TYR A 40 -2.29 -17.73 10.35
N LEU A 41 -2.89 -16.90 11.22
CA LEU A 41 -3.70 -17.38 12.34
C LEU A 41 -4.96 -18.10 11.88
N ILE A 42 -5.61 -17.61 10.82
CA ILE A 42 -6.79 -18.28 10.25
C ILE A 42 -6.41 -19.67 9.72
N VAL A 43 -5.34 -19.75 8.94
CA VAL A 43 -4.87 -21.04 8.39
C VAL A 43 -4.47 -21.99 9.51
N LYS A 44 -3.73 -21.51 10.51
CA LYS A 44 -3.34 -22.31 11.68
C LYS A 44 -4.55 -22.86 12.43
N GLU A 45 -5.60 -22.06 12.62
CA GLU A 45 -6.80 -22.52 13.32
C GLU A 45 -7.58 -23.56 12.50
N ILE A 46 -7.70 -23.37 11.18
CA ILE A 46 -8.31 -24.35 10.28
C ILE A 46 -7.59 -25.69 10.37
N LEU A 47 -6.26 -25.70 10.31
CA LEU A 47 -5.45 -26.92 10.39
C LEU A 47 -5.54 -27.60 11.76
N ASN A 48 -5.65 -26.85 12.85
CA ASN A 48 -5.88 -27.39 14.18
C ASN A 48 -7.26 -28.05 14.30
N LEU A 49 -8.27 -27.56 13.59
CA LEU A 49 -9.61 -28.15 13.57
C LEU A 49 -9.66 -29.47 12.78
N GLU A 50 -8.84 -29.60 11.74
CA GLU A 50 -8.77 -30.81 10.91
C GLU A 50 -8.00 -32.00 11.54
N ARG A 51 -7.55 -31.89 12.77
CA ARG A 51 -6.96 -32.90 13.69
C ARG A 51 -5.95 -33.91 13.14
N ASN A 52 -5.55 -33.84 11.88
CA ASN A 52 -4.72 -34.85 11.21
C ASN A 52 -3.52 -34.33 10.42
N SER A 53 -3.16 -33.06 10.50
CA SER A 53 -2.04 -32.57 9.71
C SER A 53 -0.79 -32.38 10.57
N ASN A 54 0.20 -33.26 10.40
CA ASN A 54 1.59 -33.01 10.74
C ASN A 54 2.22 -31.94 9.83
N SER A 55 1.41 -30.93 9.44
CA SER A 55 1.88 -29.87 8.57
C SER A 55 2.85 -28.97 9.35
N ASP A 56 4.04 -28.83 8.81
CA ASP A 56 5.05 -27.93 9.36
C ASP A 56 4.53 -26.48 9.28
N LEU A 57 4.26 -25.89 10.45
CA LEU A 57 3.78 -24.50 10.55
C LEU A 57 4.79 -23.50 9.95
N SER A 58 6.08 -23.84 9.92
CA SER A 58 7.10 -22.99 9.31
C SER A 58 6.98 -22.97 7.78
N GLU A 59 6.68 -24.10 7.16
CA GLU A 59 6.41 -24.22 5.74
C GLU A 59 5.12 -23.49 5.34
N ILE A 60 4.07 -23.62 6.15
CA ILE A 60 2.81 -22.89 5.94
C ILE A 60 3.05 -21.39 5.99
N LYS A 61 3.78 -20.91 6.99
CA LYS A 61 4.15 -19.50 7.11
C LYS A 61 4.88 -19.00 5.86
N LYS A 62 5.85 -19.77 5.37
CA LYS A 62 6.59 -19.48 4.15
C LYS A 62 5.67 -19.44 2.93
N ARG A 63 4.81 -20.43 2.75
CA ARG A 63 3.85 -20.50 1.63
C ARG A 63 2.89 -19.30 1.64
N ILE A 64 2.40 -18.90 2.80
CA ILE A 64 1.56 -17.69 2.91
C ILE A 64 2.37 -16.47 2.49
N GLN A 65 3.60 -16.29 2.96
CA GLN A 65 4.47 -15.17 2.59
C GLN A 65 4.75 -15.12 1.08
N ASP A 66 5.05 -16.27 0.48
CA ASP A 66 5.34 -16.35 -0.96
C ASP A 66 4.11 -16.08 -1.83
N ASN A 67 2.91 -16.44 -1.38
CA ASN A 67 1.65 -16.24 -2.10
C ASN A 67 0.97 -14.89 -1.82
N LEU A 68 1.43 -14.12 -0.84
CA LEU A 68 0.95 -12.76 -0.59
C LEU A 68 1.53 -11.72 -1.55
N LYS A 69 2.40 -12.11 -2.46
CA LYS A 69 2.89 -11.25 -3.55
C LYS A 69 1.80 -11.09 -4.61
N ILE A 70 0.85 -10.22 -4.31
CA ILE A 70 -0.24 -9.90 -5.24
C ILE A 70 0.24 -8.75 -6.11
N PRO A 71 0.21 -8.87 -7.46
CA PRO A 71 0.55 -7.77 -8.35
C PRO A 71 -0.25 -6.51 -8.01
N GLY A 72 0.43 -5.37 -7.98
CA GLY A 72 -0.19 -4.09 -7.67
C GLY A 72 -0.55 -3.88 -6.19
N ARG A 73 -0.04 -4.71 -5.26
CA ARG A 73 -0.19 -4.51 -3.80
C ARG A 73 1.17 -4.41 -3.13
N MET A 74 1.70 -3.19 -3.06
CA MET A 74 3.06 -2.88 -2.58
C MET A 74 4.12 -3.78 -3.20
N GLU A 75 3.89 -4.19 -4.44
CA GLU A 75 4.79 -5.03 -5.22
C GLU A 75 6.09 -4.28 -5.51
N LYS A 76 7.21 -4.86 -5.11
CA LYS A 76 8.52 -4.28 -5.34
C LYS A 76 9.05 -4.67 -6.73
N ILE A 77 9.33 -3.67 -7.54
CA ILE A 77 9.87 -3.80 -8.89
C ILE A 77 11.23 -3.07 -8.96
N ASN A 78 12.18 -3.66 -9.66
CA ASN A 78 13.46 -3.00 -9.95
C ASN A 78 13.31 -2.17 -11.22
N GLY A 79 13.32 -0.87 -11.06
CA GLY A 79 13.30 0.09 -12.17
C GLY A 79 14.70 0.37 -12.74
N PRO A 80 14.80 1.29 -13.72
CA PRO A 80 16.06 1.71 -14.31
C PRO A 80 17.05 2.24 -13.26
N ASN A 81 18.34 2.08 -13.53
CA ASN A 81 19.43 2.52 -12.65
C ASN A 81 19.32 2.03 -11.20
N LYS A 82 18.70 0.86 -10.98
CA LYS A 82 18.43 0.27 -9.66
C LYS A 82 17.44 1.09 -8.79
N THR A 83 16.63 1.93 -9.41
CA THR A 83 15.53 2.61 -8.72
C THR A 83 14.57 1.58 -8.13
N THR A 84 14.11 1.82 -6.92
CA THR A 84 13.07 0.97 -6.31
C THR A 84 11.70 1.52 -6.68
N ILE A 85 10.90 0.72 -7.35
CA ILE A 85 9.49 1.00 -7.63
C ILE A 85 8.64 0.16 -6.70
N LEU A 86 7.65 0.78 -6.06
CA LEU A 86 6.59 0.11 -5.33
C LEU A 86 5.28 0.31 -6.09
N ASN A 87 4.77 -0.78 -6.63
CA ASN A 87 3.48 -0.82 -7.33
C ASN A 87 2.36 -1.14 -6.34
N ASP A 88 1.53 -0.17 -6.02
CA ASP A 88 0.34 -0.30 -5.16
C ASP A 88 -0.92 0.18 -5.91
N SER A 89 -1.04 -0.22 -7.18
CA SER A 89 -2.06 0.26 -8.12
C SER A 89 -3.28 -0.67 -8.27
N TYR A 90 -3.41 -1.69 -7.43
CA TYR A 90 -4.57 -2.59 -7.48
C TYR A 90 -5.87 -1.87 -7.13
N ASN A 91 -5.87 -1.05 -6.08
CA ASN A 91 -6.97 -0.19 -5.67
C ASN A 91 -6.48 0.94 -4.77
N ALA A 92 -7.27 2.03 -4.67
CA ALA A 92 -6.92 3.17 -3.86
C ALA A 92 -8.15 3.77 -3.16
N ASN A 93 -7.96 4.11 -1.90
CA ASN A 93 -8.84 4.95 -1.10
C ASN A 93 -8.00 5.79 -0.13
N PRO A 94 -8.56 6.81 0.54
CA PRO A 94 -7.79 7.69 1.42
C PRO A 94 -7.00 6.94 2.51
N ASP A 95 -7.62 5.98 3.19
CA ASP A 95 -6.97 5.24 4.28
C ASP A 95 -5.79 4.41 3.78
N SER A 96 -5.93 3.76 2.61
CA SER A 96 -4.85 2.99 2.00
C SER A 96 -3.68 3.87 1.54
N PHE A 97 -3.94 5.10 1.09
CA PHE A 97 -2.90 6.09 0.82
C PHE A 97 -2.15 6.48 2.08
N LEU A 98 -2.87 6.81 3.16
CA LEU A 98 -2.24 7.21 4.42
C LEU A 98 -1.42 6.06 5.03
N ALA A 99 -1.90 4.83 4.96
CA ALA A 99 -1.14 3.64 5.38
C ALA A 99 0.14 3.45 4.55
N ALA A 100 0.06 3.63 3.22
CA ALA A 100 1.23 3.57 2.35
C ALA A 100 2.24 4.68 2.68
N PHE A 101 1.79 5.91 2.96
CA PHE A 101 2.67 7.01 3.34
C PHE A 101 3.42 6.72 4.65
N GLU A 102 2.72 6.19 5.65
CA GLU A 102 3.32 5.80 6.92
C GLU A 102 4.37 4.69 6.71
N PHE A 103 4.09 3.70 5.89
CA PHE A 103 5.05 2.66 5.51
C PHE A 103 6.28 3.26 4.83
N ILE A 104 6.09 4.07 3.78
CA ILE A 104 7.18 4.71 3.02
C ILE A 104 8.04 5.63 3.90
N SER A 105 7.44 6.29 4.90
CA SER A 105 8.17 7.19 5.80
C SER A 105 9.27 6.47 6.57
N LYS A 106 9.09 5.19 6.89
CA LYS A 106 10.05 4.36 7.63
C LYS A 106 11.20 3.85 6.77
N LEU A 107 11.05 3.88 5.44
CA LEU A 107 12.08 3.39 4.52
C LEU A 107 13.19 4.43 4.33
N LYS A 108 14.43 3.95 4.22
CA LYS A 108 15.63 4.81 4.07
C LYS A 108 15.98 4.98 2.60
N TYR A 109 15.39 5.98 1.95
CA TYR A 109 15.74 6.45 0.61
C TYR A 109 16.02 7.94 0.64
N LYS A 110 16.94 8.40 -0.22
CA LYS A 110 17.29 9.82 -0.33
C LYS A 110 16.15 10.60 -0.98
N HIS A 111 15.55 10.02 -2.02
CA HIS A 111 14.44 10.60 -2.74
C HIS A 111 13.24 9.67 -2.68
N LYS A 112 12.10 10.22 -2.28
CA LYS A 112 10.81 9.53 -2.23
C LYS A 112 9.84 10.25 -3.12
N ILE A 113 9.34 9.56 -4.13
CA ILE A 113 8.47 10.11 -5.17
C ILE A 113 7.14 9.38 -5.12
N LEU A 114 6.05 10.12 -5.23
CA LEU A 114 4.71 9.58 -5.37
C LEU A 114 4.21 9.84 -6.79
N VAL A 115 3.74 8.81 -7.46
CA VAL A 115 2.92 8.89 -8.66
C VAL A 115 1.52 8.41 -8.26
N MET A 116 0.59 9.35 -8.12
CA MET A 116 -0.77 9.04 -7.71
C MET A 116 -1.77 9.31 -8.82
N GLY A 117 -2.71 8.41 -8.96
CA GLY A 117 -3.88 8.60 -9.80
C GLY A 117 -5.15 8.71 -8.98
N GLU A 118 -6.26 8.82 -9.68
CA GLU A 118 -7.58 8.95 -9.09
C GLU A 118 -7.91 7.82 -8.11
N MET A 119 -8.63 8.16 -7.05
CA MET A 119 -9.31 7.25 -6.15
C MET A 119 -10.76 7.10 -6.58
N GLY A 120 -11.17 5.89 -6.95
CA GLY A 120 -12.57 5.59 -7.33
C GLY A 120 -13.51 5.49 -6.13
N GLU A 121 -14.82 5.45 -6.41
CA GLU A 121 -15.87 5.12 -5.45
C GLU A 121 -16.03 6.10 -4.28
N LEU A 122 -15.57 7.35 -4.43
CA LEU A 122 -15.63 8.37 -3.38
C LEU A 122 -16.91 9.23 -3.40
N GLY A 123 -17.72 9.12 -4.47
CA GLY A 123 -18.95 9.90 -4.63
C GLY A 123 -18.69 11.42 -4.61
N GLU A 124 -19.63 12.17 -4.03
CA GLU A 124 -19.59 13.65 -4.00
C GLU A 124 -18.39 14.24 -3.23
N LYS A 125 -17.73 13.44 -2.40
CA LYS A 125 -16.57 13.88 -1.61
C LYS A 125 -15.24 13.67 -2.34
N SER A 126 -15.27 13.23 -3.59
CA SER A 126 -14.08 12.85 -4.36
C SER A 126 -13.01 13.94 -4.32
N ASP A 127 -13.34 15.17 -4.73
CA ASP A 127 -12.36 16.27 -4.79
C ASP A 127 -11.76 16.59 -3.41
N GLN A 128 -12.60 16.64 -2.37
CA GLN A 128 -12.13 16.91 -1.01
C GLN A 128 -11.18 15.85 -0.49
N LEU A 129 -11.46 14.59 -0.80
CA LEU A 129 -10.63 13.46 -0.36
C LEU A 129 -9.31 13.38 -1.14
N HIS A 130 -9.33 13.70 -2.44
CA HIS A 130 -8.10 13.86 -3.23
C HIS A 130 -7.23 14.98 -2.68
N ASP A 131 -7.80 16.15 -2.43
CA ASP A 131 -7.09 17.30 -1.86
C ASP A 131 -6.47 16.96 -0.50
N LEU A 132 -7.22 16.26 0.38
CA LEU A 132 -6.73 15.80 1.68
C LEU A 132 -5.50 14.89 1.52
N VAL A 133 -5.58 13.90 0.64
CA VAL A 133 -4.49 12.93 0.42
C VAL A 133 -3.27 13.63 -0.18
N ILE A 134 -3.46 14.50 -1.18
CA ILE A 134 -2.37 15.27 -1.80
C ILE A 134 -1.68 16.15 -0.76
N GLN A 135 -2.43 16.86 0.07
CA GLN A 135 -1.86 17.68 1.14
C GLN A 135 -1.06 16.85 2.15
N LYS A 136 -1.55 15.64 2.52
CA LYS A 136 -0.81 14.74 3.40
C LYS A 136 0.47 14.22 2.74
N ALA A 137 0.44 13.91 1.44
CA ALA A 137 1.59 13.41 0.69
C ALA A 137 2.79 14.37 0.73
N THR A 138 2.58 15.70 0.77
CA THR A 138 3.67 16.69 0.81
C THR A 138 4.61 16.55 2.01
N LYS A 139 4.16 15.87 3.08
CA LYS A 139 4.96 15.60 4.28
C LYS A 139 5.87 14.39 4.16
N HIS A 140 5.60 13.50 3.21
CA HIS A 140 6.25 12.19 3.09
C HIS A 140 7.07 12.02 1.81
N PHE A 141 6.81 12.87 0.78
CA PHE A 141 7.45 12.78 -0.51
C PHE A 141 8.14 14.08 -0.90
N ASP A 142 9.23 13.94 -1.65
CA ASP A 142 9.98 15.07 -2.20
C ASP A 142 9.32 15.60 -3.47
N PHE A 143 8.74 14.69 -4.28
CA PHE A 143 8.00 15.00 -5.51
C PHE A 143 6.71 14.19 -5.57
N ILE A 144 5.66 14.81 -6.08
CA ILE A 144 4.33 14.22 -6.25
C ILE A 144 3.88 14.49 -7.67
N PHE A 145 3.61 13.43 -8.41
CA PHE A 145 3.03 13.48 -9.75
C PHE A 145 1.59 13.00 -9.67
N CYS A 146 0.65 13.90 -9.96
CA CYS A 146 -0.77 13.62 -10.01
C CYS A 146 -1.19 13.35 -11.44
N VAL A 147 -1.67 12.13 -11.71
CA VAL A 147 -2.09 11.65 -13.02
C VAL A 147 -3.57 11.87 -13.19
N ASP A 148 -3.94 12.73 -14.13
CA ASP A 148 -5.35 12.97 -14.49
C ASP A 148 -6.25 13.32 -13.29
N ILE A 149 -5.67 13.95 -12.26
CA ILE A 149 -6.39 14.41 -11.07
C ILE A 149 -6.66 15.90 -11.19
N ASN A 150 -7.90 16.30 -10.97
CA ASN A 150 -8.28 17.70 -10.82
C ASN A 150 -8.26 18.10 -9.34
N SER A 151 -7.26 18.88 -8.95
CA SER A 151 -7.11 19.38 -7.57
C SER A 151 -6.66 20.84 -7.57
N LYS A 152 -7.05 21.57 -6.53
CA LYS A 152 -6.66 22.97 -6.33
C LYS A 152 -5.41 23.13 -5.45
N ILE A 153 -4.91 22.05 -4.89
CA ILE A 153 -3.73 22.07 -4.02
C ILE A 153 -2.49 22.40 -4.85
N LYS A 154 -1.79 23.46 -4.46
CA LYS A 154 -0.54 23.90 -5.10
C LYS A 154 0.63 23.79 -4.12
N SER A 155 1.73 23.25 -4.59
CA SER A 155 3.01 23.18 -3.88
C SER A 155 4.12 22.99 -4.91
N GLU A 156 5.32 23.44 -4.63
CA GLU A 156 6.49 23.20 -5.48
C GLU A 156 6.80 21.71 -5.68
N LYS A 157 6.30 20.88 -4.78
CA LYS A 157 6.46 19.42 -4.85
C LYS A 157 5.46 18.74 -5.77
N ILE A 158 4.37 19.39 -6.17
CA ILE A 158 3.22 18.81 -6.86
C ILE A 158 3.24 19.16 -8.33
N ASN A 159 3.12 18.14 -9.18
CA ASN A 159 3.03 18.28 -10.62
C ASN A 159 1.79 17.53 -11.11
N TYR A 160 0.88 18.23 -11.77
CA TYR A 160 -0.31 17.68 -12.41
C TYR A 160 0.03 17.40 -13.87
N LEU A 161 0.10 16.14 -14.26
CA LEU A 161 0.61 15.71 -15.58
C LEU A 161 -0.31 14.67 -16.20
N SER A 162 -0.29 14.61 -17.52
CA SER A 162 -0.84 13.48 -18.27
C SER A 162 0.05 12.24 -18.10
N LYS A 163 -0.49 11.06 -18.37
CA LYS A 163 0.30 9.82 -18.34
C LYS A 163 1.53 9.87 -19.23
N SER A 164 1.41 10.46 -20.43
CA SER A 164 2.52 10.56 -21.38
C SER A 164 3.70 11.38 -20.85
N ASP A 165 3.42 12.41 -20.04
CA ASP A 165 4.47 13.31 -19.56
C ASP A 165 5.19 12.79 -18.32
N ILE A 166 4.55 11.87 -17.59
CA ILE A 166 5.09 11.35 -16.33
C ILE A 166 6.38 10.56 -16.56
N VAL A 167 6.43 9.68 -17.56
CA VAL A 167 7.59 8.83 -17.81
C VAL A 167 8.84 9.70 -18.09
N ILE A 168 8.68 10.76 -18.92
CA ILE A 168 9.74 11.70 -19.22
C ILE A 168 10.20 12.42 -17.94
N ASN A 169 9.27 12.86 -17.12
CA ASN A 169 9.58 13.57 -15.89
C ASN A 169 10.21 12.67 -14.81
N LEU A 170 9.85 11.39 -14.76
CA LEU A 170 10.43 10.43 -13.83
C LEU A 170 11.86 10.04 -14.17
N SER A 171 12.24 10.05 -15.46
CA SER A 171 13.55 9.58 -15.92
C SER A 171 14.72 10.29 -15.22
N ARG A 172 14.58 11.55 -14.87
CA ARG A 172 15.61 12.34 -14.15
C ARG A 172 15.86 11.88 -12.71
N PHE A 173 14.97 11.05 -12.15
CA PHE A 173 15.09 10.57 -10.78
C PHE A 173 15.56 9.11 -10.68
N PHE A 174 15.80 8.44 -11.80
CA PHE A 174 16.21 7.04 -11.80
C PHE A 174 17.60 6.85 -11.21
N ASP A 175 17.63 6.37 -9.98
CA ASP A 175 18.83 6.21 -9.17
C ASP A 175 18.56 5.19 -8.05
N LYS A 176 19.61 4.47 -7.61
CA LYS A 176 19.54 3.47 -6.53
C LYS A 176 19.10 4.02 -5.17
N GLN A 177 19.14 5.34 -4.97
CA GLN A 177 18.70 6.01 -3.73
C GLN A 177 17.27 6.53 -3.82
N THR A 178 16.61 6.28 -4.94
CA THR A 178 15.24 6.73 -5.21
C THR A 178 14.24 5.60 -5.02
N LEU A 179 13.14 5.94 -4.34
CA LEU A 179 11.95 5.12 -4.24
C LEU A 179 10.79 5.84 -4.91
N ILE A 180 10.06 5.14 -5.79
CA ILE A 180 8.87 5.65 -6.45
C ILE A 180 7.68 4.78 -6.06
N LEU A 181 6.67 5.38 -5.42
CA LEU A 181 5.39 4.72 -5.14
C LEU A 181 4.40 5.04 -6.25
N PHE A 182 3.87 4.03 -6.92
CA PHE A 182 2.72 4.14 -7.82
C PHE A 182 1.46 3.68 -7.11
N LYS A 183 0.46 4.57 -7.00
CA LYS A 183 -0.81 4.24 -6.33
C LYS A 183 -1.99 4.94 -6.98
N ALA A 184 -2.99 4.14 -7.35
CA ALA A 184 -4.25 4.62 -7.94
C ALA A 184 -5.35 3.55 -7.81
N SER A 185 -6.58 3.91 -8.14
CA SER A 185 -7.65 2.95 -8.36
C SER A 185 -7.40 2.13 -9.63
N ARG A 186 -7.99 0.95 -9.69
CA ARG A 186 -7.85 0.00 -10.81
C ARG A 186 -8.22 0.60 -12.17
N SER A 187 -9.22 1.50 -12.19
CA SER A 187 -9.67 2.19 -13.39
C SER A 187 -8.58 3.00 -14.10
N VAL A 188 -7.61 3.51 -13.32
CA VAL A 188 -6.50 4.33 -13.85
C VAL A 188 -5.50 3.50 -14.65
N LYS A 189 -5.42 2.18 -14.41
CA LYS A 189 -4.46 1.26 -15.06
C LYS A 189 -3.02 1.78 -14.93
N MET A 190 -2.61 2.07 -13.71
CA MET A 190 -1.30 2.66 -13.41
C MET A 190 -0.13 1.73 -13.81
N GLU A 191 -0.36 0.43 -13.86
CA GLU A 191 0.59 -0.57 -14.36
C GLU A 191 1.10 -0.24 -15.76
N THR A 192 0.25 0.35 -16.62
CA THR A 192 0.68 0.74 -17.98
C THR A 192 1.76 1.81 -17.99
N LEU A 193 1.86 2.64 -16.95
CA LEU A 193 2.97 3.59 -16.80
C LEU A 193 4.24 2.89 -16.31
N ILE A 194 4.09 1.90 -15.43
CA ILE A 194 5.22 1.13 -14.91
C ILE A 194 5.86 0.31 -16.02
N ASP A 195 5.06 -0.24 -16.93
CA ASP A 195 5.54 -1.02 -18.08
C ASP A 195 6.33 -0.18 -19.10
N LEU A 196 6.21 1.15 -19.06
CA LEU A 196 6.94 2.08 -19.92
C LEU A 196 8.27 2.54 -19.32
N ILE A 197 8.58 2.17 -18.10
CA ILE A 197 9.77 2.54 -17.34
C ILE A 197 10.77 1.40 -17.35
#